data_12e1970c99688039a0340a54211f1ce2
#
_entry.id   12e1970c99688039a0340a54211f1ce2
#
_cell.length_a   1.000
_cell.length_b   1.000
_cell.length_c   1.000
_cell.angle_alpha   90.00
_cell.angle_beta   90.00
_cell.angle_gamma   90.00
#
_symmetry.space_group_name_H-M   'P 1'
#
loop_
_entity.id
_entity.type
_entity.pdbx_description
1 polymer ?
#
loop_
_entity_poly.entity_id
_entity_poly.type
_entity_poly.pdbx_seq_one_letter_code
_entity_poly.pdbx_strand_id
1 'polypeptide(L)'
;MLIIKEFADSKKEIERELKSKSYNVIEHLLKLYLMPNNINRNHWKQEIATFLNFVNKFSHNNKYPTEKQLLNWTYYKWQAEINDIYFMKSWIADLEEDYVDLDKNVNYDLNKIIKEFDSICNIYFSWLCKELNRLGRINRNEIYKKLDEIIPLQ
;
A
#
# COMPACT_ATOMS: atom_id res chain seq x y z
N MET A 1 18.59 21.06 23.12
CA MET A 1 19.35 20.35 22.07
C MET A 1 19.01 18.87 22.00
N LEU A 2 18.99 18.16 23.11
CA LEU A 2 18.60 16.75 23.15
C LEU A 2 17.19 16.52 22.60
N ILE A 3 16.22 17.37 22.95
CA ILE A 3 14.83 17.27 22.53
C ILE A 3 14.70 17.38 21.00
N ILE A 4 15.44 18.31 20.40
CA ILE A 4 15.41 18.53 18.95
C ILE A 4 16.00 17.32 18.23
N LYS A 5 17.07 16.74 18.75
CA LYS A 5 17.70 15.55 18.19
C LYS A 5 16.77 14.34 18.27
N GLU A 6 16.13 14.13 19.43
CA GLU A 6 15.17 13.04 19.64
C GLU A 6 13.99 13.15 18.69
N PHE A 7 13.47 14.35 18.48
CA PHE A 7 12.37 14.58 17.55
C PHE A 7 12.78 14.27 16.10
N ALA A 8 13.97 14.70 15.70
CA ALA A 8 14.48 14.45 14.35
C ALA A 8 14.71 12.95 14.11
N ASP A 9 15.26 12.24 15.11
CA ASP A 9 15.47 10.80 15.01
C ASP A 9 14.15 10.05 14.97
N SER A 10 13.17 10.45 15.76
CA SER A 10 11.81 9.87 15.73
C SER A 10 11.14 10.08 14.38
N LYS A 11 11.32 11.26 13.79
CA LYS A 11 10.78 11.56 12.46
C LYS A 11 11.36 10.65 11.39
N LYS A 12 12.68 10.47 11.38
CA LYS A 12 13.38 9.58 10.45
C LYS A 12 12.95 8.14 10.64
N GLU A 13 12.77 7.73 11.89
CA GLU A 13 12.33 6.39 12.23
C GLU A 13 10.91 6.15 11.73
N ILE A 14 10.00 7.09 11.93
CA ILE A 14 8.62 7.01 11.44
C ILE A 14 8.61 6.92 9.91
N GLU A 15 9.39 7.77 9.24
CA GLU A 15 9.50 7.74 7.77
C GLU A 15 9.96 6.37 7.27
N ARG A 16 11.00 5.82 7.89
CA ARG A 16 11.55 4.53 7.51
C ARG A 16 10.55 3.40 7.73
N GLU A 17 9.84 3.41 8.87
CA GLU A 17 8.83 2.41 9.17
C GLU A 17 7.62 2.52 8.24
N LEU A 18 7.20 3.74 7.91
CA LEU A 18 6.11 3.96 6.97
C LEU A 18 6.45 3.39 5.59
N LYS A 19 7.67 3.63 5.12
CA LYS A 19 8.14 3.06 3.87
C LYS A 19 8.12 1.54 3.92
N SER A 20 8.68 0.96 4.97
CA SER A 20 8.77 -0.49 5.12
C SER A 20 7.38 -1.15 5.21
N LYS A 21 6.50 -0.60 6.02
CA LYS A 21 5.16 -1.16 6.22
C LYS A 21 4.25 -0.96 5.00
N SER A 22 4.45 0.12 4.25
CA SER A 22 3.69 0.35 3.02
C SER A 22 4.03 -0.65 1.93
N TYR A 23 5.23 -1.24 1.96
CA TYR A 23 5.57 -2.33 1.04
C TYR A 23 4.59 -3.50 1.16
N ASN A 24 4.27 -3.89 2.40
CA ASN A 24 3.30 -4.97 2.64
C ASN A 24 1.92 -4.63 2.07
N VAL A 25 1.50 -3.38 2.20
CA VAL A 25 0.24 -2.91 1.61
C VAL A 25 0.28 -3.03 0.09
N ILE A 26 1.35 -2.53 -0.53
CA ILE A 26 1.49 -2.54 -1.98
C ILE A 26 1.56 -3.97 -2.53
N GLU A 27 2.27 -4.86 -1.85
CA GLU A 27 2.35 -6.27 -2.22
C GLU A 27 0.96 -6.92 -2.21
N HIS A 28 0.17 -6.67 -1.18
CA HIS A 28 -1.17 -7.24 -1.09
C HIS A 28 -2.16 -6.59 -2.06
N LEU A 29 -1.97 -5.30 -2.38
CA LEU A 29 -2.73 -4.66 -3.45
C LEU A 29 -2.44 -5.31 -4.80
N LEU A 30 -1.18 -5.67 -5.07
CA LEU A 30 -0.82 -6.37 -6.30
C LEU A 30 -1.48 -7.74 -6.39
N LYS A 31 -1.47 -8.49 -5.29
CA LYS A 31 -2.16 -9.79 -5.22
C LYS A 31 -3.65 -9.66 -5.52
N LEU A 32 -4.30 -8.68 -4.91
CA LEU A 32 -5.73 -8.41 -5.16
C LEU A 32 -5.99 -8.03 -6.61
N TYR A 33 -5.14 -7.17 -7.17
CA TYR A 33 -5.29 -6.71 -8.55
C TYR A 33 -5.16 -7.86 -9.54
N LEU A 34 -4.14 -8.71 -9.37
CA LEU A 34 -3.88 -9.83 -10.27
C LEU A 34 -4.87 -10.97 -10.07
N MET A 35 -5.36 -11.17 -8.85
CA MET A 35 -6.20 -12.31 -8.48
C MET A 35 -7.40 -11.86 -7.64
N PRO A 36 -8.31 -11.03 -8.21
CA PRO A 36 -9.40 -10.44 -7.42
C PRO A 36 -10.37 -11.45 -6.82
N ASN A 37 -10.50 -12.65 -7.42
CA ASN A 37 -11.42 -13.68 -6.96
C ASN A 37 -10.72 -14.81 -6.17
N ASN A 38 -9.44 -14.63 -5.81
CA ASN A 38 -8.71 -15.67 -5.07
C ASN A 38 -9.36 -15.93 -3.71
N ILE A 39 -9.27 -17.17 -3.26
CA ILE A 39 -9.83 -17.60 -1.97
C ILE A 39 -9.23 -16.83 -0.79
N ASN A 40 -8.01 -16.30 -0.95
CA ASN A 40 -7.32 -15.52 0.07
C ASN A 40 -7.66 -14.02 0.05
N ARG A 41 -8.60 -13.59 -0.78
CA ARG A 41 -8.96 -12.17 -0.94
C ARG A 41 -9.22 -11.48 0.40
N ASN A 42 -10.04 -12.08 1.26
CA ASN A 42 -10.37 -11.48 2.55
C ASN A 42 -9.15 -11.38 3.47
N HIS A 43 -8.29 -12.39 3.44
CA HIS A 43 -7.04 -12.37 4.19
C HIS A 43 -6.12 -11.23 3.71
N TRP A 44 -5.99 -11.05 2.41
CA TRP A 44 -5.18 -9.96 1.85
C TRP A 44 -5.72 -8.59 2.23
N LYS A 45 -7.03 -8.43 2.24
CA LYS A 45 -7.67 -7.17 2.69
C LYS A 45 -7.37 -6.91 4.17
N GLN A 46 -7.39 -7.95 5.01
CA GLN A 46 -7.02 -7.84 6.41
C GLN A 46 -5.55 -7.43 6.58
N GLU A 47 -4.66 -8.01 5.79
CA GLU A 47 -3.24 -7.64 5.81
C GLU A 47 -3.03 -6.18 5.42
N ILE A 48 -3.75 -5.69 4.43
CA ILE A 48 -3.71 -4.28 4.05
C ILE A 48 -4.17 -3.39 5.22
N ALA A 49 -5.22 -3.80 5.90
CA ALA A 49 -5.77 -3.05 7.04
C ALA A 49 -4.86 -3.04 8.25
N THR A 50 -3.91 -3.99 8.40
CA THR A 50 -2.97 -3.99 9.54
C THR A 50 -2.09 -2.74 9.58
N PHE A 51 -1.91 -2.07 8.44
CA PHE A 51 -1.20 -0.79 8.37
C PHE A 51 -1.81 0.25 9.31
N LEU A 52 -3.13 0.20 9.54
CA LEU A 52 -3.81 1.11 10.47
C LEU A 52 -3.31 0.98 11.91
N ASN A 53 -2.88 -0.22 12.31
CA ASN A 53 -2.33 -0.42 13.66
C ASN A 53 -1.10 0.44 13.89
N PHE A 54 -0.39 0.74 12.83
CA PHE A 54 0.79 1.62 12.90
C PHE A 54 0.41 3.09 12.78
N VAL A 55 -0.32 3.47 11.72
CA VAL A 55 -0.59 4.88 11.45
C VAL A 55 -1.53 5.53 12.46
N ASN A 56 -2.47 4.77 13.04
CA ASN A 56 -3.39 5.29 14.03
C ASN A 56 -2.69 5.67 15.35
N LYS A 57 -1.46 5.23 15.55
CA LYS A 57 -0.69 5.54 16.77
C LYS A 57 -0.25 6.99 16.83
N PHE A 58 0.07 7.60 15.70
CA PHE A 58 0.66 8.94 15.71
C PHE A 58 -0.11 9.99 14.93
N SER A 59 -0.93 9.64 13.94
CA SER A 59 -1.69 10.60 13.14
C SER A 59 -2.76 11.33 13.94
N HIS A 60 -3.11 10.81 15.07
CA HIS A 60 -4.22 11.21 15.92
C HIS A 60 -3.99 12.51 16.71
N ASN A 61 -2.77 12.75 17.23
CA ASN A 61 -2.57 13.78 18.25
C ASN A 61 -2.09 15.13 17.72
N ASN A 62 -1.24 15.17 16.70
CA ASN A 62 -0.50 16.37 16.33
C ASN A 62 -0.59 16.72 14.84
N LYS A 63 -1.51 16.10 14.10
CA LYS A 63 -1.59 16.22 12.63
C LYS A 63 -0.26 15.92 11.94
N TYR A 64 0.56 15.09 12.56
CA TYR A 64 1.86 14.66 12.08
C TYR A 64 1.90 13.13 11.99
N PRO A 65 2.33 12.58 10.87
CA PRO A 65 2.72 13.29 9.65
C PRO A 65 1.52 13.92 8.94
N THR A 66 1.78 14.96 8.12
CA THR A 66 0.75 15.57 7.30
C THR A 66 0.31 14.62 6.18
N GLU A 67 -0.80 14.92 5.52
CA GLU A 67 -1.26 14.15 4.35
C GLU A 67 -0.16 14.00 3.31
N LYS A 68 0.52 15.10 2.97
CA LYS A 68 1.61 15.11 2.00
C LYS A 68 2.80 14.26 2.44
N GLN A 69 3.17 14.35 3.73
CA GLN A 69 4.25 13.53 4.28
C GLN A 69 3.89 12.04 4.24
N LEU A 70 2.66 11.68 4.59
CA LEU A 70 2.20 10.29 4.52
C LEU A 70 2.30 9.74 3.09
N LEU A 71 1.84 10.51 2.09
CA LEU A 71 1.96 10.12 0.69
C LEU A 71 3.42 9.97 0.27
N ASN A 72 4.27 10.93 0.63
CA ASN A 72 5.68 10.92 0.26
C ASN A 72 6.44 9.75 0.88
N TRP A 73 6.05 9.33 2.08
CA TRP A 73 6.74 8.27 2.84
C TRP A 73 6.16 6.88 2.61
N THR A 74 5.06 6.78 1.88
CA THR A 74 4.43 5.51 1.53
C THR A 74 4.46 5.28 0.02
N TYR A 75 3.43 5.69 -0.69
CA TYR A 75 3.28 5.43 -2.12
C TYR A 75 4.44 5.99 -2.96
N TYR A 76 4.81 7.26 -2.76
CA TYR A 76 5.85 7.88 -3.59
C TYR A 76 7.24 7.28 -3.36
N LYS A 77 7.48 6.66 -2.20
CA LYS A 77 8.74 5.93 -1.96
C LYS A 77 8.86 4.66 -2.79
N TRP A 78 7.74 4.10 -3.23
CA TRP A 78 7.70 2.87 -4.01
C TRP A 78 7.32 3.08 -5.48
N GLN A 79 6.99 4.30 -5.87
CA GLN A 79 6.49 4.60 -7.20
C GLN A 79 7.49 4.23 -8.30
N ALA A 80 8.79 4.46 -8.07
CA ALA A 80 9.83 4.12 -9.03
C ALA A 80 9.86 2.60 -9.29
N GLU A 81 9.77 1.80 -8.24
CA GLU A 81 9.75 0.33 -8.33
C GLU A 81 8.47 -0.17 -9.01
N ILE A 82 7.32 0.41 -8.66
CA ILE A 82 6.04 0.05 -9.29
C ILE A 82 6.10 0.28 -10.80
N ASN A 83 6.77 1.35 -11.22
CA ASN A 83 6.88 1.72 -12.63
C ASN A 83 8.08 1.10 -13.36
N ASP A 84 8.87 0.29 -12.66
CA ASP A 84 10.02 -0.41 -13.24
C ASP A 84 9.56 -1.75 -13.81
N ILE A 85 9.71 -1.92 -15.12
CA ILE A 85 9.24 -3.12 -15.82
C ILE A 85 9.97 -4.38 -15.33
N TYR A 86 11.25 -4.29 -15.03
CA TYR A 86 12.03 -5.44 -14.54
C TYR A 86 11.64 -5.83 -13.14
N PHE A 87 11.42 -4.85 -12.28
CA PHE A 87 10.94 -5.07 -10.91
C PHE A 87 9.56 -5.73 -10.93
N MET A 88 8.65 -5.21 -11.74
CA MET A 88 7.29 -5.75 -11.84
C MET A 88 7.29 -7.18 -12.41
N LYS A 89 8.10 -7.42 -13.42
CA LYS A 89 8.24 -8.76 -14.02
C LYS A 89 8.73 -9.79 -12.98
N SER A 90 9.75 -9.42 -12.22
CA SER A 90 10.28 -10.27 -11.15
C SER A 90 9.25 -10.51 -10.06
N TRP A 91 8.50 -9.49 -9.70
CA TRP A 91 7.49 -9.57 -8.64
C TRP A 91 6.35 -10.51 -9.04
N ILE A 92 5.86 -10.39 -10.27
CA ILE A 92 4.83 -11.29 -10.81
C ILE A 92 5.35 -12.72 -10.90
N ALA A 93 6.61 -12.92 -11.31
CA ALA A 93 7.21 -14.24 -11.37
C ALA A 93 7.24 -14.93 -10.01
N ASP A 94 7.58 -14.18 -8.95
CA ASP A 94 7.54 -14.70 -7.58
C ASP A 94 6.12 -15.12 -7.17
N LEU A 95 5.11 -14.34 -7.54
CA LEU A 95 3.71 -14.66 -7.25
C LEU A 95 3.24 -15.88 -8.03
N GLU A 96 3.70 -16.07 -9.26
CA GLU A 96 3.36 -17.25 -10.08
C GLU A 96 3.82 -18.56 -9.44
N GLU A 97 4.93 -18.52 -8.71
CA GLU A 97 5.43 -19.71 -7.98
C GLU A 97 4.54 -20.06 -6.80
N ASP A 98 3.94 -19.06 -6.17
CA ASP A 98 3.15 -19.24 -4.95
C ASP A 98 1.66 -19.47 -5.20
N TYR A 99 1.14 -19.01 -6.35
CA TYR A 99 -0.29 -19.01 -6.62
C TYR A 99 -0.64 -19.66 -7.97
N VAL A 100 -1.44 -20.71 -7.92
CA VAL A 100 -1.87 -21.44 -9.13
C VAL A 100 -2.83 -20.62 -10.00
N ASP A 101 -3.46 -19.59 -9.45
CA ASP A 101 -4.37 -18.71 -10.19
C ASP A 101 -3.63 -17.88 -11.25
N LEU A 102 -2.32 -17.74 -11.11
CA LEU A 102 -1.48 -17.05 -12.08
C LEU A 102 -0.84 -18.09 -13.00
N ASP A 103 -1.21 -18.05 -14.27
CA ASP A 103 -0.68 -18.98 -15.25
C ASP A 103 0.70 -18.52 -15.73
N LYS A 104 1.72 -19.34 -15.48
CA LYS A 104 3.11 -19.07 -15.89
C LYS A 104 3.27 -18.95 -17.40
N ASN A 105 2.33 -19.50 -18.18
CA ASN A 105 2.36 -19.48 -19.64
C ASN A 105 1.66 -18.24 -20.22
N VAL A 106 0.99 -17.44 -19.40
CA VAL A 106 0.35 -16.21 -19.85
C VAL A 106 1.42 -15.15 -20.09
N ASN A 107 1.37 -14.53 -21.25
CA ASN A 107 2.24 -13.43 -21.60
C ASN A 107 1.56 -12.13 -21.20
N TYR A 108 1.93 -11.61 -20.01
CA TYR A 108 1.32 -10.41 -19.47
C TYR A 108 1.75 -9.16 -20.24
N ASP A 109 0.81 -8.26 -20.49
CA ASP A 109 1.14 -6.91 -20.94
C ASP A 109 1.60 -6.09 -19.74
N LEU A 110 2.91 -6.10 -19.49
CA LEU A 110 3.50 -5.46 -18.31
C LEU A 110 3.28 -3.95 -18.28
N ASN A 111 3.28 -3.28 -19.44
CA ASN A 111 3.04 -1.85 -19.48
C ASN A 111 1.62 -1.51 -19.05
N LYS A 112 0.65 -2.30 -19.44
CA LYS A 112 -0.75 -2.15 -19.02
C LYS A 112 -0.89 -2.41 -17.52
N ILE A 113 -0.29 -3.49 -17.03
CA ILE A 113 -0.32 -3.85 -15.60
C ILE A 113 0.27 -2.74 -14.76
N ILE A 114 1.44 -2.23 -15.13
CA ILE A 114 2.11 -1.15 -14.40
C ILE A 114 1.20 0.08 -14.33
N LYS A 115 0.63 0.49 -15.45
CA LYS A 115 -0.24 1.67 -15.52
C LYS A 115 -1.47 1.52 -14.63
N GLU A 116 -2.15 0.38 -14.73
CA GLU A 116 -3.36 0.12 -13.95
C GLU A 116 -3.04 -0.03 -12.47
N PHE A 117 -1.98 -0.74 -12.15
CA PHE A 117 -1.59 -0.96 -10.75
C PHE A 117 -1.10 0.31 -10.08
N ASP A 118 -0.30 1.12 -10.77
CA ASP A 118 0.12 2.43 -10.26
C ASP A 118 -1.10 3.31 -9.95
N SER A 119 -2.09 3.30 -10.83
CA SER A 119 -3.35 4.02 -10.60
C SER A 119 -4.07 3.53 -9.35
N ILE A 120 -4.15 2.21 -9.15
CA ILE A 120 -4.78 1.61 -7.97
C ILE A 120 -4.06 2.06 -6.70
N CYS A 121 -2.73 1.99 -6.68
CA CYS A 121 -1.94 2.42 -5.54
C CYS A 121 -2.13 3.91 -5.24
N ASN A 122 -2.13 4.74 -6.28
CA ASN A 122 -2.35 6.18 -6.14
C ASN A 122 -3.73 6.47 -5.53
N ILE A 123 -4.77 5.84 -6.06
CA ILE A 123 -6.14 6.04 -5.57
C ILE A 123 -6.25 5.61 -4.11
N TYR A 124 -5.72 4.43 -3.77
CA TYR A 124 -5.79 3.90 -2.41
C TYR A 124 -5.05 4.77 -1.41
N PHE A 125 -3.78 5.07 -1.67
CA PHE A 125 -2.97 5.86 -0.74
C PHE A 125 -3.41 7.31 -0.64
N SER A 126 -3.87 7.91 -1.74
CA SER A 126 -4.41 9.27 -1.71
C SER A 126 -5.66 9.35 -0.83
N TRP A 127 -6.56 8.38 -0.97
CA TRP A 127 -7.75 8.27 -0.12
C TRP A 127 -7.36 8.05 1.34
N LEU A 128 -6.48 7.09 1.61
CA LEU A 128 -6.05 6.74 2.97
C LEU A 128 -5.43 7.94 3.69
N CYS A 129 -4.48 8.61 3.05
CA CYS A 129 -3.77 9.74 3.65
C CYS A 129 -4.71 10.93 3.88
N LYS A 130 -5.63 11.18 2.97
CA LYS A 130 -6.62 12.24 3.10
C LYS A 130 -7.57 11.98 4.27
N GLU A 131 -8.08 10.76 4.38
CA GLU A 131 -8.99 10.39 5.47
C GLU A 131 -8.28 10.40 6.83
N LEU A 132 -7.04 9.93 6.91
CA LEU A 132 -6.26 10.00 8.14
C LEU A 132 -6.02 11.44 8.57
N ASN A 133 -5.71 12.33 7.62
CA ASN A 133 -5.50 13.74 7.92
C ASN A 133 -6.80 14.43 8.37
N ARG A 134 -7.92 14.08 7.74
CA ARG A 134 -9.22 14.67 8.04
C ARG A 134 -9.81 14.16 9.35
N LEU A 135 -9.76 12.86 9.58
CA LEU A 135 -10.42 12.19 10.72
C LEU A 135 -9.46 11.85 11.86
N GLY A 136 -8.16 11.81 11.57
CA GLY A 136 -7.14 11.36 12.50
C GLY A 136 -7.10 9.85 12.70
N ARG A 137 -8.13 9.13 12.24
CA ARG A 137 -8.26 7.69 12.45
C ARG A 137 -9.24 7.09 11.44
N ILE A 138 -8.95 5.87 10.98
CA ILE A 138 -9.83 5.10 10.10
C ILE A 138 -10.03 3.72 10.73
N ASN A 139 -11.23 3.16 10.60
CA ASN A 139 -11.49 1.79 11.04
C ASN A 139 -11.30 0.80 9.88
N ARG A 140 -11.17 -0.49 10.24
CA ARG A 140 -10.90 -1.56 9.27
C ARG A 140 -12.00 -1.73 8.23
N ASN A 141 -13.25 -1.55 8.63
CA ASN A 141 -14.39 -1.73 7.71
C ASN A 141 -14.36 -0.71 6.57
N GLU A 142 -13.88 0.49 6.82
CA GLU A 142 -13.73 1.51 5.78
C GLU A 142 -12.65 1.10 4.77
N ILE A 143 -11.57 0.46 5.23
CA ILE A 143 -10.54 -0.10 4.35
C ILE A 143 -11.13 -1.18 3.46
N TYR A 144 -11.86 -2.14 4.04
CA TYR A 144 -12.45 -3.25 3.28
C TYR A 144 -13.41 -2.74 2.22
N LYS A 145 -14.25 -1.78 2.58
CA LYS A 145 -15.19 -1.16 1.66
C LYS A 145 -14.49 -0.47 0.51
N LYS A 146 -13.42 0.29 0.83
CA LYS A 146 -12.67 1.01 -0.19
C LYS A 146 -11.96 0.05 -1.15
N LEU A 147 -11.39 -1.03 -0.63
CA LEU A 147 -10.75 -2.05 -1.46
C LEU A 147 -11.75 -2.71 -2.40
N ASP A 148 -12.96 -2.98 -1.94
CA ASP A 148 -14.00 -3.57 -2.79
C ASP A 148 -14.48 -2.59 -3.88
N GLU A 149 -14.40 -1.29 -3.63
CA GLU A 149 -14.67 -0.27 -4.65
C GLU A 149 -13.58 -0.18 -5.70
N ILE A 150 -12.31 -0.20 -5.27
CA ILE A 150 -11.15 -0.02 -6.15
C ILE A 150 -10.85 -1.30 -6.94
N ILE A 151 -10.95 -2.44 -6.28
CA ILE A 151 -10.64 -3.76 -6.86
C ILE A 151 -11.83 -4.68 -6.59
N PRO A 152 -12.92 -4.52 -7.36
CA PRO A 152 -14.10 -5.36 -7.14
C PRO A 152 -13.86 -6.82 -7.58
N LEU A 153 -14.70 -7.71 -7.05
CA LEU A 153 -14.79 -9.08 -7.55
C LEU A 153 -15.17 -9.05 -9.04
N GLN A 154 -14.63 -9.97 -9.79
CA GLN A 154 -14.89 -10.10 -11.22
C GLN A 154 -15.70 -11.35 -11.57
#